data_babee53c1df4f63ef76b82bdc73ba97d
#
_entry.id   babee53c1df4f63ef76b82bdc73ba97d
#
_cell.length_a   1.000
_cell.length_b   1.000
_cell.length_c   1.000
_cell.angle_alpha   90.00
_cell.angle_beta   90.00
_cell.angle_gamma   90.00
#
_symmetry.space_group_name_H-M   'P 1'
#
loop_
_entity.id
_entity.type
_entity.pdbx_description
1 polymer ?
#
loop_
_entity_poly.entity_id
_entity_poly.type
_entity_poly.pdbx_seq_one_letter_code
_entity_poly.pdbx_strand_id
1 'polypeptide(L)'
;MNDIENIDALFESLAPVGSKRVAVVIGRFNPPTKGHYAVFGAVKKFIREHPELKLEAGPAVVIIGGGKSDDDKKKNPLSVAERMVFMKASGKANGVTFFTAPDAFAAFSMLRDKGYEPIVVAAGPERLPGYKQILDKYFKTNDGKSIVHHSLALSRDEDSVETKKKEKNAAVDSTLTGLKDDGAVKLDKVSASLARRAVELGYEPEFAKIVGLEHNPKLAKKMFDKIKAAL
;
A
#
# COMPACT_ATOMS: atom_id res chain seq x y z
N MET A 1 3.70 -18.13 35.00
CA MET A 1 3.69 -16.67 35.19
C MET A 1 4.07 -16.08 33.87
N ASN A 2 3.19 -15.26 33.37
CA ASN A 2 2.94 -15.13 31.92
C ASN A 2 3.88 -14.11 31.25
N ASP A 3 4.63 -14.59 30.26
CA ASP A 3 5.48 -13.75 29.38
C ASP A 3 4.68 -12.64 28.61
N ILE A 4 3.35 -12.70 28.65
CA ILE A 4 2.46 -11.72 28.03
C ILE A 4 2.39 -10.40 28.81
N GLU A 5 2.41 -10.45 30.15
CA GLU A 5 2.40 -9.24 31.00
C GLU A 5 3.69 -8.44 30.88
N ASN A 6 4.80 -9.10 30.57
CA ASN A 6 6.09 -8.44 30.39
C ASN A 6 6.22 -7.73 29.02
N ILE A 7 5.44 -8.17 28.03
CA ILE A 7 5.39 -7.55 26.70
C ILE A 7 4.63 -6.22 26.77
N ASP A 8 3.51 -6.17 27.50
CA ASP A 8 2.74 -4.93 27.66
C ASP A 8 3.55 -3.87 28.44
N ALA A 9 4.28 -4.25 29.49
CA ALA A 9 5.17 -3.35 30.23
C ALA A 9 6.36 -2.87 29.38
N LEU A 10 6.88 -3.69 28.50
CA LEU A 10 7.96 -3.31 27.58
C LEU A 10 7.47 -2.29 26.54
N PHE A 11 6.21 -2.42 26.08
CA PHE A 11 5.59 -1.47 25.18
C PHE A 11 5.25 -0.14 25.83
N GLU A 12 4.94 -0.10 27.12
CA GLU A 12 4.70 1.15 27.88
C GLU A 12 5.98 1.98 28.09
N SER A 13 7.15 1.35 28.16
CA SER A 13 8.40 2.02 28.48
C SER A 13 9.14 2.66 27.29
N LEU A 14 8.72 2.41 26.05
CA LEU A 14 9.57 2.63 24.87
C LEU A 14 9.18 3.79 23.94
N ALA A 15 8.25 4.68 24.30
CA ALA A 15 7.97 5.80 23.43
C ALA A 15 8.23 7.15 24.09
N PRO A 16 9.28 7.87 23.75
CA PRO A 16 9.13 9.31 23.72
C PRO A 16 8.02 9.58 22.71
N VAL A 17 6.90 10.15 23.16
CA VAL A 17 5.81 10.63 22.30
C VAL A 17 6.46 11.39 21.15
N GLY A 18 6.40 10.82 19.98
CA GLY A 18 7.27 11.15 18.88
C GLY A 18 7.09 12.54 18.37
N SER A 19 8.17 13.09 18.00
CA SER A 19 8.27 14.40 17.37
C SER A 19 7.73 14.45 15.95
N LYS A 20 7.43 13.30 15.28
CA LYS A 20 7.12 13.23 13.84
C LYS A 20 5.75 12.62 13.58
N ARG A 21 4.77 13.49 13.41
CA ARG A 21 3.40 13.07 13.05
C ARG A 21 3.32 12.73 11.58
N VAL A 22 2.74 11.60 11.22
CA VAL A 22 2.80 11.08 9.86
C VAL A 22 1.46 10.53 9.37
N ALA A 23 1.21 10.70 8.08
CA ALA A 23 0.17 9.97 7.37
C ALA A 23 0.76 8.67 6.81
N VAL A 24 0.12 7.53 7.09
CA VAL A 24 0.63 6.19 6.79
C VAL A 24 -0.22 5.52 5.72
N VAL A 25 0.45 4.92 4.74
CA VAL A 25 -0.16 4.01 3.75
C VAL A 25 0.47 2.64 3.90
N ILE A 26 -0.34 1.62 4.15
CA ILE A 26 0.15 0.24 4.32
C ILE A 26 -0.40 -0.64 3.19
N GLY A 27 0.47 -1.36 2.49
CA GLY A 27 0.04 -2.21 1.40
C GLY A 27 1.09 -3.19 0.90
N ARG A 28 0.65 -4.19 0.12
CA ARG A 28 1.56 -5.15 -0.52
C ARG A 28 2.21 -4.60 -1.79
N PHE A 29 1.50 -3.80 -2.57
CA PHE A 29 1.99 -3.19 -3.83
C PHE A 29 2.61 -4.22 -4.79
N ASN A 30 1.96 -5.34 -5.06
CA ASN A 30 2.56 -6.45 -5.80
C ASN A 30 1.76 -6.86 -7.05
N PRO A 31 2.04 -6.22 -8.21
CA PRO A 31 2.99 -5.13 -8.42
C PRO A 31 2.44 -3.76 -8.02
N PRO A 32 3.31 -2.72 -7.92
CA PRO A 32 2.87 -1.33 -7.86
C PRO A 32 2.07 -0.95 -9.10
N THR A 33 1.03 -0.13 -8.94
CA THR A 33 0.14 0.29 -10.04
C THR A 33 -0.20 1.78 -9.95
N LYS A 34 -0.77 2.35 -11.01
CA LYS A 34 -1.29 3.73 -11.03
C LYS A 34 -2.22 4.01 -9.84
N GLY A 35 -3.08 3.05 -9.48
CA GLY A 35 -3.97 3.18 -8.33
C GLY A 35 -3.22 3.40 -7.00
N HIS A 36 -2.08 2.74 -6.80
CA HIS A 36 -1.25 2.97 -5.63
C HIS A 36 -0.62 4.37 -5.61
N TYR A 37 -0.17 4.87 -6.76
CA TYR A 37 0.38 6.22 -6.86
C TYR A 37 -0.69 7.31 -6.68
N ALA A 38 -1.92 7.05 -7.12
CA ALA A 38 -3.08 7.92 -6.86
C ALA A 38 -3.36 8.04 -5.36
N VAL A 39 -3.25 6.93 -4.60
CA VAL A 39 -3.31 6.93 -3.13
C VAL A 39 -2.25 7.86 -2.53
N PHE A 40 -1.00 7.77 -2.97
CA PHE A 40 0.06 8.65 -2.47
C PHE A 40 -0.25 10.12 -2.79
N GLY A 41 -0.79 10.40 -3.98
CA GLY A 41 -1.25 11.73 -4.37
C GLY A 41 -2.37 12.27 -3.49
N ALA A 42 -3.38 11.44 -3.21
CA ALA A 42 -4.50 11.80 -2.34
C ALA A 42 -4.04 12.08 -0.91
N VAL A 43 -3.13 11.28 -0.36
CA VAL A 43 -2.58 11.51 0.98
C VAL A 43 -1.76 12.80 1.03
N LYS A 44 -0.95 13.09 0.01
CA LYS A 44 -0.22 14.37 -0.08
C LYS A 44 -1.16 15.56 -0.18
N LYS A 45 -2.26 15.43 -0.92
CA LYS A 45 -3.30 16.46 -0.99
C LYS A 45 -3.89 16.68 0.39
N PHE A 46 -4.30 15.62 1.08
CA PHE A 46 -4.83 15.67 2.45
C PHE A 46 -3.87 16.38 3.42
N ILE A 47 -2.58 16.03 3.39
CA ILE A 47 -1.55 16.68 4.24
C ILE A 47 -1.52 18.20 4.02
N ARG A 48 -1.59 18.65 2.77
CA ARG A 48 -1.59 20.08 2.45
C ARG A 48 -2.86 20.80 2.88
N GLU A 49 -4.00 20.12 2.84
CA GLU A 49 -5.31 20.65 3.22
C GLU A 49 -5.54 20.69 4.72
N HIS A 50 -4.70 19.96 5.51
CA HIS A 50 -4.80 19.84 6.96
C HIS A 50 -3.51 20.23 7.69
N PRO A 51 -3.03 21.48 7.56
CA PRO A 51 -1.79 21.92 8.21
C PRO A 51 -1.88 21.92 9.73
N GLU A 52 -3.10 21.99 10.30
CA GLU A 52 -3.36 21.89 11.75
C GLU A 52 -2.93 20.57 12.35
N LEU A 53 -2.87 19.49 11.55
CA LEU A 53 -2.41 18.18 11.99
C LEU A 53 -0.89 18.08 12.15
N LYS A 54 -0.13 19.07 11.65
CA LYS A 54 1.34 19.14 11.71
C LYS A 54 2.03 17.85 11.24
N LEU A 55 1.55 17.30 10.13
CA LEU A 55 2.10 16.07 9.54
C LEU A 55 3.41 16.35 8.81
N GLU A 56 4.29 15.35 8.73
CA GLU A 56 5.43 15.36 7.81
C GLU A 56 4.95 15.65 6.38
N ALA A 57 5.77 16.31 5.56
CA ALA A 57 5.43 16.80 4.23
C ALA A 57 4.99 15.71 3.22
N GLY A 58 5.27 14.46 3.51
CA GLY A 58 4.88 13.33 2.68
C GLY A 58 4.51 12.09 3.49
N PRO A 59 3.77 11.16 2.85
CA PRO A 59 3.34 9.95 3.54
C PRO A 59 4.49 8.99 3.85
N ALA A 60 4.37 8.26 4.95
CA ALA A 60 5.10 7.02 5.19
C ALA A 60 4.39 5.87 4.49
N VAL A 61 5.06 5.22 3.57
CA VAL A 61 4.54 4.04 2.87
C VAL A 61 5.23 2.80 3.38
N VAL A 62 4.46 1.90 3.99
CA VAL A 62 4.98 0.63 4.50
C VAL A 62 4.60 -0.50 3.54
N ILE A 63 5.61 -1.11 2.95
CA ILE A 63 5.47 -2.26 2.06
C ILE A 63 5.40 -3.52 2.91
N ILE A 64 4.25 -4.19 2.89
CA ILE A 64 4.06 -5.45 3.62
C ILE A 64 4.60 -6.61 2.79
N GLY A 65 5.41 -7.46 3.43
CA GLY A 65 5.91 -8.69 2.82
C GLY A 65 7.00 -9.36 3.64
N GLY A 66 7.41 -10.54 3.19
CA GLY A 66 8.37 -11.40 3.91
C GLY A 66 7.74 -12.38 4.88
N GLY A 67 6.40 -12.42 4.98
CA GLY A 67 5.67 -13.46 5.73
C GLY A 67 5.20 -14.59 4.81
N LYS A 68 4.54 -15.61 5.39
CA LYS A 68 3.99 -16.78 4.66
C LYS A 68 3.14 -16.44 3.43
N SER A 69 2.55 -15.24 3.39
CA SER A 69 1.77 -14.79 2.22
C SER A 69 2.64 -14.50 0.98
N ASP A 70 3.94 -14.29 1.12
CA ASP A 70 4.86 -14.03 0.01
C ASP A 70 5.36 -15.33 -0.66
N ASP A 71 5.05 -16.51 -0.08
CA ASP A 71 5.40 -17.82 -0.65
C ASP A 71 4.58 -18.12 -1.91
N ASP A 72 3.36 -17.57 -2.02
CA ASP A 72 2.53 -17.67 -3.22
C ASP A 72 3.05 -16.68 -4.30
N LYS A 73 3.96 -17.16 -5.14
CA LYS A 73 4.58 -16.34 -6.20
C LYS A 73 3.57 -15.86 -7.25
N LYS A 74 2.51 -16.62 -7.49
CA LYS A 74 1.43 -16.17 -8.40
C LYS A 74 0.70 -14.93 -7.90
N LYS A 75 0.53 -14.80 -6.58
CA LYS A 75 -0.07 -13.61 -5.98
C LYS A 75 0.96 -12.53 -5.66
N ASN A 76 2.20 -12.92 -5.36
CA ASN A 76 3.27 -12.03 -4.91
C ASN A 76 4.55 -12.24 -5.75
N PRO A 77 4.52 -11.97 -7.07
CA PRO A 77 5.62 -12.27 -7.99
C PRO A 77 6.88 -11.43 -7.72
N LEU A 78 6.76 -10.28 -7.09
CA LEU A 78 7.88 -9.40 -6.78
C LEU A 78 8.24 -9.47 -5.28
N SER A 79 9.52 -9.56 -4.97
CA SER A 79 10.04 -9.39 -3.62
C SER A 79 9.76 -7.98 -3.07
N VAL A 80 9.83 -7.78 -1.76
CA VAL A 80 9.69 -6.46 -1.12
C VAL A 80 10.69 -5.46 -1.68
N ALA A 81 11.95 -5.88 -1.86
CA ALA A 81 13.01 -5.03 -2.40
C ALA A 81 12.70 -4.60 -3.84
N GLU A 82 12.26 -5.51 -4.69
CA GLU A 82 11.90 -5.21 -6.08
C GLU A 82 10.72 -4.23 -6.15
N ARG A 83 9.68 -4.43 -5.34
CA ARG A 83 8.53 -3.50 -5.25
C ARG A 83 9.00 -2.08 -4.89
N MET A 84 9.88 -1.95 -3.91
CA MET A 84 10.45 -0.66 -3.51
C MET A 84 11.27 -0.02 -4.63
N VAL A 85 12.13 -0.78 -5.30
CA VAL A 85 12.93 -0.30 -6.43
C VAL A 85 12.04 0.23 -7.54
N PHE A 86 11.01 -0.53 -7.95
CA PHE A 86 10.09 -0.10 -9.01
C PHE A 86 9.29 1.14 -8.62
N MET A 87 8.83 1.25 -7.37
CA MET A 87 8.10 2.44 -6.90
C MET A 87 9.00 3.68 -6.92
N LYS A 88 10.22 3.59 -6.41
CA LYS A 88 11.18 4.71 -6.45
C LYS A 88 11.54 5.12 -7.87
N ALA A 89 11.83 4.15 -8.73
CA ALA A 89 12.22 4.39 -10.11
C ALA A 89 11.07 4.92 -11.00
N SER A 90 9.82 4.81 -10.58
CA SER A 90 8.67 5.33 -11.33
C SER A 90 8.63 6.86 -11.37
N GLY A 91 9.34 7.56 -10.51
CA GLY A 91 9.25 9.01 -10.32
C GLY A 91 7.93 9.51 -9.69
N LYS A 92 6.93 8.63 -9.53
CA LYS A 92 5.59 8.98 -9.00
C LYS A 92 5.53 8.96 -7.47
N ALA A 93 6.58 8.46 -6.83
CA ALA A 93 6.69 8.35 -5.38
C ALA A 93 7.63 9.42 -4.77
N ASN A 94 7.85 10.54 -5.45
CA ASN A 94 8.65 11.65 -4.92
C ASN A 94 8.06 12.17 -3.60
N GLY A 95 8.90 12.44 -2.60
CA GLY A 95 8.47 12.91 -1.28
C GLY A 95 7.70 11.85 -0.47
N VAL A 96 7.88 10.57 -0.78
CA VAL A 96 7.37 9.43 -0.01
C VAL A 96 8.52 8.80 0.75
N THR A 97 8.34 8.56 2.05
CA THR A 97 9.28 7.78 2.85
C THR A 97 8.86 6.32 2.87
N PHE A 98 9.75 5.42 2.44
CA PHE A 98 9.45 3.99 2.34
C PHE A 98 10.01 3.20 3.51
N PHE A 99 9.18 2.30 4.01
CA PHE A 99 9.52 1.29 5.02
C PHE A 99 9.06 -0.08 4.57
N THR A 100 9.52 -1.13 5.27
CA THR A 100 9.10 -2.51 5.05
C THR A 100 8.74 -3.16 6.38
N ALA A 101 7.71 -4.00 6.39
CA ALA A 101 7.30 -4.75 7.56
C ALA A 101 6.63 -6.08 7.14
N PRO A 102 6.64 -7.13 7.97
CA PRO A 102 5.98 -8.38 7.65
C PRO A 102 4.45 -8.26 7.65
N ASP A 103 3.90 -7.42 8.51
CA ASP A 103 2.45 -7.21 8.66
C ASP A 103 2.13 -5.80 9.17
N ALA A 104 0.85 -5.50 9.37
CA ALA A 104 0.40 -4.19 9.79
C ALA A 104 0.78 -3.86 11.24
N PHE A 105 0.78 -4.84 12.14
CA PHE A 105 1.19 -4.62 13.53
C PHE A 105 2.66 -4.25 13.60
N ALA A 106 3.52 -5.04 12.96
CA ALA A 106 4.95 -4.75 12.86
C ALA A 106 5.23 -3.42 12.14
N ALA A 107 4.37 -3.02 11.17
CA ALA A 107 4.47 -1.73 10.51
C ALA A 107 4.30 -0.57 11.50
N PHE A 108 3.26 -0.60 12.31
CA PHE A 108 3.01 0.44 13.31
C PHE A 108 4.08 0.44 14.42
N SER A 109 4.48 -0.74 14.91
CA SER A 109 5.56 -0.86 15.91
C SER A 109 6.85 -0.25 15.39
N MET A 110 7.28 -0.60 14.19
CA MET A 110 8.48 -0.09 13.55
C MET A 110 8.42 1.45 13.36
N LEU A 111 7.27 1.99 12.98
CA LEU A 111 7.09 3.44 12.84
C LEU A 111 7.28 4.13 14.20
N ARG A 112 6.66 3.61 15.25
CA ARG A 112 6.82 4.13 16.61
C ARG A 112 8.27 4.09 17.06
N ASP A 113 8.96 2.95 16.90
CA ASP A 113 10.36 2.76 17.31
C ASP A 113 11.31 3.73 16.58
N LYS A 114 10.89 4.21 15.40
CA LYS A 114 11.57 5.27 14.63
C LYS A 114 11.15 6.70 15.00
N GLY A 115 10.32 6.86 16.01
CA GLY A 115 9.83 8.17 16.46
C GLY A 115 8.73 8.77 15.59
N TYR A 116 8.02 7.94 14.82
CA TYR A 116 6.85 8.38 14.04
C TYR A 116 5.55 8.09 14.80
N GLU A 117 4.66 9.08 14.80
CA GLU A 117 3.30 8.97 15.31
C GLU A 117 2.31 8.90 14.12
N PRO A 118 1.66 7.76 13.90
CA PRO A 118 0.71 7.59 12.79
C PRO A 118 -0.62 8.27 13.11
N ILE A 119 -0.77 9.55 12.75
CA ILE A 119 -1.99 10.34 12.98
C ILE A 119 -3.07 10.07 11.94
N VAL A 120 -2.66 9.80 10.71
CA VAL A 120 -3.58 9.49 9.60
C VAL A 120 -3.23 8.13 9.04
N VAL A 121 -4.24 7.26 8.91
CA VAL A 121 -4.09 5.97 8.24
C VAL A 121 -4.95 5.97 6.98
N ALA A 122 -4.30 5.86 5.84
CA ALA A 122 -4.94 5.81 4.54
C ALA A 122 -4.95 4.37 4.00
N ALA A 123 -6.16 3.84 3.79
CA ALA A 123 -6.36 2.48 3.28
C ALA A 123 -7.73 2.33 2.61
N GLY A 124 -7.97 1.20 1.96
CA GLY A 124 -9.31 0.81 1.56
C GLY A 124 -10.23 0.67 2.78
N PRO A 125 -11.53 1.01 2.64
CA PRO A 125 -12.48 1.02 3.74
C PRO A 125 -12.56 -0.32 4.46
N GLU A 126 -12.34 -1.42 3.76
CA GLU A 126 -12.36 -2.78 4.31
C GLU A 126 -11.22 -3.08 5.30
N ARG A 127 -10.13 -2.30 5.26
CA ARG A 127 -8.95 -2.49 6.13
C ARG A 127 -8.90 -1.54 7.31
N LEU A 128 -9.52 -0.38 7.19
CA LEU A 128 -9.47 0.65 8.22
C LEU A 128 -9.93 0.16 9.60
N PRO A 129 -11.01 -0.63 9.74
CA PRO A 129 -11.43 -1.15 11.05
C PRO A 129 -10.35 -1.98 11.74
N GLY A 130 -9.66 -2.86 10.99
CA GLY A 130 -8.57 -3.67 11.53
C GLY A 130 -7.36 -2.84 11.96
N TYR A 131 -6.99 -1.83 11.18
CA TYR A 131 -5.89 -0.92 11.54
C TYR A 131 -6.23 -0.09 12.77
N LYS A 132 -7.47 0.43 12.83
CA LYS A 132 -7.95 1.14 14.01
C LYS A 132 -7.89 0.27 15.27
N GLN A 133 -8.33 -0.98 15.20
CA GLN A 133 -8.28 -1.91 16.32
C GLN A 133 -6.84 -2.13 16.83
N ILE A 134 -5.86 -2.27 15.92
CA ILE A 134 -4.44 -2.38 16.28
C ILE A 134 -3.97 -1.12 17.01
N LEU A 135 -4.29 0.05 16.45
CA LEU A 135 -3.86 1.33 17.02
C LEU A 135 -4.50 1.58 18.39
N ASP A 136 -5.81 1.39 18.53
CA ASP A 136 -6.54 1.60 19.79
C ASP A 136 -6.07 0.65 20.90
N LYS A 137 -5.66 -0.58 20.55
CA LYS A 137 -5.25 -1.59 21.52
C LYS A 137 -3.78 -1.42 21.95
N TYR A 138 -2.90 -1.15 21.01
CA TYR A 138 -1.47 -1.27 21.23
C TYR A 138 -0.70 0.05 21.15
N PHE A 139 -1.33 1.13 20.66
CA PHE A 139 -0.67 2.43 20.47
C PHE A 139 -1.44 3.51 21.21
N LYS A 140 -1.08 3.69 22.48
CA LYS A 140 -1.66 4.69 23.36
C LYS A 140 -0.63 5.78 23.66
N THR A 141 -1.11 6.94 24.06
CA THR A 141 -0.28 8.01 24.64
C THR A 141 0.27 7.59 26.01
N ASN A 142 1.28 8.28 26.54
CA ASN A 142 1.85 7.98 27.85
C ASN A 142 0.84 8.08 29.01
N ASP A 143 -0.26 8.82 28.82
CA ASP A 143 -1.36 8.92 29.79
C ASP A 143 -2.49 7.86 29.52
N GLY A 144 -2.19 6.86 28.70
CA GLY A 144 -3.09 5.73 28.41
C GLY A 144 -4.26 6.04 27.49
N LYS A 145 -4.34 7.26 26.93
CA LYS A 145 -5.39 7.63 25.97
C LYS A 145 -5.08 7.09 24.59
N SER A 146 -6.12 6.72 23.85
CA SER A 146 -5.97 6.38 22.43
C SER A 146 -5.48 7.60 21.66
N ILE A 147 -4.47 7.40 20.80
CA ILE A 147 -4.04 8.43 19.86
C ILE A 147 -5.21 8.68 18.90
N VAL A 148 -5.55 9.96 18.70
CA VAL A 148 -6.61 10.31 17.74
C VAL A 148 -6.09 10.04 16.33
N HIS A 149 -6.64 9.01 15.68
CA HIS A 149 -6.31 8.66 14.32
C HIS A 149 -7.39 9.12 13.36
N HIS A 150 -6.96 9.80 12.31
CA HIS A 150 -7.82 10.11 11.17
C HIS A 150 -7.76 8.96 10.17
N SER A 151 -8.94 8.41 9.82
CA SER A 151 -9.06 7.40 8.79
C SER A 151 -9.33 8.08 7.45
N LEU A 152 -8.41 7.92 6.50
CA LEU A 152 -8.62 8.35 5.13
C LEU A 152 -9.06 7.13 4.30
N ALA A 153 -10.37 6.99 4.13
CA ALA A 153 -10.94 5.96 3.29
C ALA A 153 -10.68 6.29 1.82
N LEU A 154 -9.93 5.45 1.15
CA LEU A 154 -9.65 5.57 -0.27
C LEU A 154 -10.52 4.55 -1.00
N SER A 155 -11.75 4.94 -1.34
CA SER A 155 -12.64 4.10 -2.12
C SER A 155 -12.01 3.84 -3.49
N ARG A 156 -11.89 2.58 -3.82
CA ARG A 156 -11.92 2.14 -5.22
C ARG A 156 -13.40 2.02 -5.49
N ASP A 157 -13.90 2.65 -6.55
CA ASP A 157 -15.33 2.65 -6.84
C ASP A 157 -15.97 1.28 -6.62
N GLU A 158 -17.13 1.28 -5.95
CA GLU A 158 -17.71 0.16 -5.20
C GLU A 158 -18.19 -1.04 -6.02
N ASP A 159 -17.97 -1.09 -7.32
CA ASP A 159 -18.39 -2.22 -8.18
C ASP A 159 -17.51 -3.48 -8.04
N SER A 160 -16.61 -3.56 -7.07
CA SER A 160 -15.68 -4.69 -6.95
C SER A 160 -15.87 -5.57 -5.70
N VAL A 161 -16.91 -5.40 -4.94
CA VAL A 161 -17.23 -6.27 -3.79
C VAL A 161 -18.31 -7.25 -4.23
N GLU A 162 -17.95 -8.54 -4.27
CA GLU A 162 -18.82 -9.69 -4.47
C GLU A 162 -19.22 -10.10 -5.89
N THR A 163 -18.28 -10.24 -6.80
CA THR A 163 -18.50 -11.13 -7.94
C THR A 163 -17.65 -12.40 -7.81
N LYS A 164 -18.32 -13.55 -7.93
CA LYS A 164 -17.74 -14.89 -7.83
C LYS A 164 -16.50 -15.02 -8.73
N LYS A 165 -15.53 -15.84 -8.33
CA LYS A 165 -14.19 -15.95 -8.94
C LYS A 165 -14.14 -16.07 -10.48
N LYS A 166 -15.20 -16.60 -11.12
CA LYS A 166 -15.34 -16.71 -12.60
C LYS A 166 -15.69 -15.38 -13.26
N GLU A 167 -16.59 -14.59 -12.66
CA GLU A 167 -17.00 -13.27 -13.18
C GLU A 167 -15.86 -12.24 -13.04
N LYS A 168 -15.02 -12.40 -12.01
CA LYS A 168 -13.86 -11.53 -11.80
C LYS A 168 -12.81 -11.63 -12.92
N ASN A 169 -12.58 -12.82 -13.47
CA ASN A 169 -11.67 -13.01 -14.60
C ASN A 169 -12.24 -12.42 -15.90
N ALA A 170 -13.52 -12.61 -16.18
CA ALA A 170 -14.19 -12.03 -17.34
C ALA A 170 -14.20 -10.50 -17.29
N ALA A 171 -14.47 -9.90 -16.13
CA ALA A 171 -14.40 -8.45 -15.94
C ALA A 171 -12.97 -7.89 -16.11
N VAL A 172 -11.96 -8.63 -15.65
CA VAL A 172 -10.55 -8.27 -15.86
C VAL A 172 -10.18 -8.32 -17.34
N ASP A 173 -10.58 -9.37 -18.05
CA ASP A 173 -10.29 -9.53 -19.47
C ASP A 173 -11.01 -8.47 -20.31
N SER A 174 -12.27 -8.12 -20.01
CA SER A 174 -12.98 -7.02 -20.67
C SER A 174 -12.34 -5.66 -20.42
N THR A 175 -11.82 -5.42 -19.22
CA THR A 175 -11.07 -4.19 -18.90
C THR A 175 -9.78 -4.11 -19.69
N LEU A 176 -9.04 -5.22 -19.85
CA LEU A 176 -7.83 -5.27 -20.66
C LEU A 176 -8.12 -5.03 -22.14
N THR A 177 -9.23 -5.57 -22.65
CA THR A 177 -9.67 -5.33 -24.03
C THR A 177 -10.00 -3.85 -24.26
N GLY A 178 -10.75 -3.22 -23.36
CA GLY A 178 -11.05 -1.79 -23.44
C GLY A 178 -9.82 -0.89 -23.37
N LEU A 179 -8.74 -1.33 -22.72
CA LEU A 179 -7.46 -0.61 -22.72
C LEU A 179 -6.76 -0.57 -24.08
N LYS A 180 -7.03 -1.51 -24.95
CA LYS A 180 -6.49 -1.53 -26.31
C LYS A 180 -7.18 -0.50 -27.21
N ASP A 181 -8.47 -0.27 -26.98
CA ASP A 181 -9.30 0.50 -27.92
C ASP A 181 -9.25 2.02 -27.69
N ASP A 182 -9.24 2.51 -26.44
CA ASP A 182 -9.38 3.96 -26.14
C ASP A 182 -8.17 4.63 -25.46
N GLY A 183 -7.13 3.88 -25.19
CA GLY A 183 -5.86 4.43 -24.68
C GLY A 183 -5.85 5.01 -23.26
N ALA A 184 -7.00 5.21 -22.64
CA ALA A 184 -7.14 5.76 -21.31
C ALA A 184 -7.44 4.68 -20.25
N VAL A 185 -6.60 4.60 -19.22
CA VAL A 185 -6.84 3.72 -18.07
C VAL A 185 -7.62 4.49 -17.01
N LYS A 186 -8.87 4.11 -16.75
CA LYS A 186 -9.60 4.62 -15.59
C LYS A 186 -8.93 4.10 -14.31
N LEU A 187 -8.56 5.00 -13.40
CA LEU A 187 -7.80 4.68 -12.18
C LEU A 187 -8.57 3.77 -11.22
N ASP A 188 -9.88 3.84 -11.24
CA ASP A 188 -10.83 3.02 -10.48
C ASP A 188 -10.71 1.51 -10.78
N LYS A 189 -10.36 1.16 -12.01
CA LYS A 189 -10.23 -0.25 -12.46
C LYS A 189 -8.82 -0.82 -12.34
N VAL A 190 -7.83 -0.01 -11.97
CA VAL A 190 -6.43 -0.43 -11.92
C VAL A 190 -6.10 -1.20 -10.65
N SER A 191 -5.74 -2.47 -10.79
CA SER A 191 -5.38 -3.34 -9.67
C SER A 191 -4.11 -4.15 -9.94
N ALA A 192 -3.49 -4.67 -8.89
CA ALA A 192 -2.36 -5.58 -9.01
C ALA A 192 -2.75 -6.90 -9.70
N SER A 193 -4.01 -7.35 -9.54
CA SER A 193 -4.54 -8.53 -10.25
C SER A 193 -4.63 -8.28 -11.74
N LEU A 194 -5.12 -7.11 -12.17
CA LEU A 194 -5.16 -6.70 -13.56
C LEU A 194 -3.76 -6.66 -14.18
N ALA A 195 -2.78 -6.12 -13.46
CA ALA A 195 -1.40 -6.07 -13.92
C ALA A 195 -0.82 -7.49 -14.13
N ARG A 196 -1.03 -8.41 -13.18
CA ARG A 196 -0.59 -9.81 -13.35
C ARG A 196 -1.27 -10.49 -14.53
N ARG A 197 -2.58 -10.26 -14.72
CA ARG A 197 -3.31 -10.81 -15.84
C ARG A 197 -2.80 -10.30 -17.18
N ALA A 198 -2.42 -9.04 -17.29
CA ALA A 198 -1.77 -8.49 -18.47
C ALA A 198 -0.46 -9.20 -18.80
N VAL A 199 0.33 -9.57 -17.76
CA VAL A 199 1.56 -10.35 -17.95
C VAL A 199 1.27 -11.77 -18.43
N GLU A 200 0.28 -12.47 -17.84
CA GLU A 200 -0.16 -13.80 -18.26
C GLU A 200 -0.54 -13.85 -19.73
N LEU A 201 -1.22 -12.80 -20.22
CA LEU A 201 -1.68 -12.67 -21.59
C LEU A 201 -0.63 -12.12 -22.56
N GLY A 202 0.55 -11.70 -22.07
CA GLY A 202 1.61 -11.14 -22.90
C GLY A 202 1.35 -9.69 -23.33
N TYR A 203 0.47 -8.96 -22.68
CA TYR A 203 0.07 -7.58 -23.01
C TYR A 203 1.01 -6.55 -22.36
N GLU A 204 2.21 -6.43 -22.93
CA GLU A 204 3.27 -5.55 -22.37
C GLU A 204 2.90 -4.05 -22.41
N PRO A 205 2.33 -3.49 -23.52
CA PRO A 205 1.93 -2.07 -23.53
C PRO A 205 0.83 -1.75 -22.52
N GLU A 206 -0.18 -2.60 -22.37
CA GLU A 206 -1.28 -2.44 -21.40
C GLU A 206 -0.75 -2.56 -19.98
N PHE A 207 0.16 -3.50 -19.72
CA PHE A 207 0.84 -3.62 -18.46
C PHE A 207 1.58 -2.31 -18.10
N ALA A 208 2.33 -1.73 -19.03
CA ALA A 208 3.03 -0.46 -18.80
C ALA A 208 2.06 0.67 -18.41
N LYS A 209 0.89 0.74 -19.05
CA LYS A 209 -0.17 1.68 -18.70
C LYS A 209 -0.73 1.43 -17.28
N ILE A 210 -0.97 0.17 -16.91
CA ILE A 210 -1.52 -0.22 -15.60
C ILE A 210 -0.54 0.12 -14.47
N VAL A 211 0.74 -0.16 -14.64
CA VAL A 211 1.77 0.13 -13.64
C VAL A 211 2.26 1.57 -13.69
N GLY A 212 1.81 2.38 -14.67
CA GLY A 212 2.14 3.78 -14.80
C GLY A 212 3.57 4.04 -15.25
N LEU A 213 4.11 3.18 -16.08
CA LEU A 213 5.49 3.22 -16.60
C LEU A 213 5.53 3.40 -18.12
N GLU A 214 4.47 3.89 -18.76
CA GLU A 214 4.41 4.14 -20.20
C GLU A 214 5.50 5.12 -20.67
N HIS A 215 5.96 6.00 -19.79
CA HIS A 215 7.06 6.93 -20.05
C HIS A 215 8.46 6.32 -19.83
N ASN A 216 8.53 5.10 -19.30
CA ASN A 216 9.78 4.37 -19.06
C ASN A 216 9.65 2.90 -19.50
N PRO A 217 9.65 2.63 -20.82
CA PRO A 217 9.40 1.30 -21.36
C PRO A 217 10.46 0.27 -20.93
N LYS A 218 11.70 0.68 -20.71
CA LYS A 218 12.75 -0.23 -20.21
C LYS A 218 12.44 -0.74 -18.79
N LEU A 219 11.95 0.15 -17.93
CA LEU A 219 11.57 -0.22 -16.56
C LEU A 219 10.28 -1.07 -16.55
N ALA A 220 9.31 -0.71 -17.39
CA ALA A 220 8.09 -1.48 -17.57
C ALA A 220 8.39 -2.90 -18.01
N LYS A 221 9.24 -3.06 -19.05
CA LYS A 221 9.67 -4.37 -19.53
C LYS A 221 10.40 -5.17 -18.46
N LYS A 222 11.32 -4.57 -17.73
CA LYS A 222 12.02 -5.25 -16.63
C LYS A 222 11.05 -5.77 -15.56
N MET A 223 10.03 -4.98 -15.20
CA MET A 223 9.01 -5.42 -14.25
C MET A 223 8.15 -6.54 -14.84
N PHE A 224 7.75 -6.41 -16.11
CA PHE A 224 6.97 -7.41 -16.83
C PHE A 224 7.68 -8.77 -16.86
N ASP A 225 8.95 -8.79 -17.29
CA ASP A 225 9.75 -10.02 -17.39
C ASP A 225 9.94 -10.68 -16.02
N LYS A 226 10.16 -9.90 -14.97
CA LYS A 226 10.24 -10.40 -13.59
C LYS A 226 8.97 -11.07 -13.13
N ILE A 227 7.83 -10.46 -13.39
CA ILE A 227 6.52 -11.02 -13.03
C ILE A 227 6.26 -12.27 -13.86
N LYS A 228 6.54 -12.24 -15.16
CA LYS A 228 6.37 -13.38 -16.06
C LYS A 228 7.17 -14.60 -15.62
N ALA A 229 8.39 -14.38 -15.15
CA ALA A 229 9.26 -15.46 -14.65
C ALA A 229 8.79 -16.08 -13.33
N ALA A 230 7.88 -15.41 -12.59
CA ALA A 230 7.37 -15.87 -11.31
C ALA A 230 5.95 -16.48 -11.41
N LEU A 231 5.24 -16.31 -12.55
CA LEU A 231 3.91 -16.88 -12.82
C LEU A 231 3.99 -18.28 -13.41
#